data_b5a261ff788d808dfa44257d736ab4f0
#
_entry.id   b5a261ff788d808dfa44257d736ab4f0
#
_cell.length_a   1.000
_cell.length_b   1.000
_cell.length_c   1.000
_cell.angle_alpha   90.00
_cell.angle_beta   90.00
_cell.angle_gamma   90.00
#
_symmetry.space_group_name_H-M   'P 1'
#
loop_
_entity.id
_entity.type
_entity.pdbx_description
1 polymer ?
#
loop_
_entity_poly.entity_id
_entity_poly.type
_entity_poly.pdbx_seq_one_letter_code
_entity_poly.pdbx_strand_id
1 'polypeptide(L)'
;WLAGDEPAAIAIVARRGSAARLAAFALRPAWRGKGLGRKLMQELLMLLQQQGIETVFLEVIRDNHAAVALYQSLGFTRRYGLCGYVSTELLPPVPGVLQLYPTLSLLRRAIEESNSQLPWLLDPLTFATLPCQVVTLEQRAFAVLTTAGSRPVLSFLWVEPAARRQGLARELLMALAQQFPGLGTSVTVPETFTPLFAAAGYTPLSLQQYEMTMDLADA
;
A
#
# COMPACT_ATOMS: atom_id res chain seq x y z
N TRP A 1 18.65 -17.20 2.07
CA TRP A 1 19.70 -17.77 2.93
C TRP A 1 19.48 -19.27 3.12
N LEU A 2 20.55 -20.02 3.05
CA LEU A 2 20.56 -21.47 3.23
C LEU A 2 21.36 -21.84 4.49
N ALA A 3 20.97 -22.92 5.15
CA ALA A 3 21.72 -23.59 6.21
C ALA A 3 22.12 -24.98 5.69
N GLY A 4 23.31 -25.09 5.10
CA GLY A 4 23.65 -26.19 4.20
C GLY A 4 22.79 -26.08 2.94
N ASP A 5 22.08 -27.15 2.58
CA ASP A 5 21.17 -27.19 1.42
C ASP A 5 19.72 -26.82 1.77
N GLU A 6 19.40 -26.49 3.03
CA GLU A 6 18.05 -26.17 3.46
C GLU A 6 17.77 -24.67 3.54
N PRO A 7 16.61 -24.18 3.03
CA PRO A 7 16.22 -22.80 3.21
C PRO A 7 16.06 -22.46 4.70
N ALA A 8 16.78 -21.46 5.19
CA ALA A 8 16.70 -20.96 6.57
C ALA A 8 15.86 -19.67 6.66
N ALA A 9 16.03 -18.77 5.69
CA ALA A 9 15.31 -17.51 5.61
C ALA A 9 15.12 -17.07 4.16
N ILE A 10 14.16 -16.17 3.94
CA ILE A 10 13.91 -15.53 2.66
C ILE A 10 13.62 -14.04 2.86
N ALA A 11 14.11 -13.22 1.94
CA ALA A 11 13.67 -11.84 1.76
C ALA A 11 13.27 -11.62 0.30
N ILE A 12 12.17 -10.87 0.09
CA ILE A 12 11.73 -10.43 -1.23
C ILE A 12 11.80 -8.91 -1.24
N VAL A 13 12.52 -8.37 -2.21
CA VAL A 13 12.75 -6.93 -2.35
C VAL A 13 12.28 -6.45 -3.70
N ALA A 14 11.45 -5.40 -3.71
CA ALA A 14 11.10 -4.64 -4.90
C ALA A 14 11.91 -3.34 -4.93
N ARG A 15 12.31 -2.87 -6.13
CA ARG A 15 13.15 -1.67 -6.29
C ARG A 15 12.49 -0.65 -7.22
N ARG A 16 12.70 0.64 -6.91
CA ARG A 16 12.33 1.79 -7.74
C ARG A 16 13.39 2.88 -7.58
N GLY A 17 14.23 3.08 -8.61
CA GLY A 17 15.36 4.02 -8.50
C GLY A 17 16.28 3.69 -7.33
N SER A 18 16.54 4.67 -6.47
CA SER A 18 17.32 4.53 -5.23
C SER A 18 16.49 4.08 -4.02
N ALA A 19 15.23 3.70 -4.21
CA ALA A 19 14.38 3.19 -3.15
C ALA A 19 14.11 1.69 -3.30
N ALA A 20 13.99 0.98 -2.17
CA ALA A 20 13.62 -0.42 -2.12
C ALA A 20 12.49 -0.67 -1.12
N ARG A 21 11.67 -1.68 -1.38
CA ARG A 21 10.65 -2.18 -0.47
C ARG A 21 10.91 -3.63 -0.12
N LEU A 22 11.01 -3.92 1.16
CA LEU A 22 11.03 -5.30 1.67
C LEU A 22 9.59 -5.84 1.65
N ALA A 23 9.26 -6.56 0.59
CA ALA A 23 7.92 -7.12 0.38
C ALA A 23 7.62 -8.34 1.26
N ALA A 24 8.67 -9.09 1.62
CA ALA A 24 8.58 -10.19 2.58
C ALA A 24 9.93 -10.42 3.27
N PHE A 25 9.87 -10.80 4.54
CA PHE A 25 11.00 -11.32 5.29
C PHE A 25 10.51 -12.42 6.23
N ALA A 26 11.03 -13.62 6.07
CA ALA A 26 10.63 -14.76 6.87
C ALA A 26 11.81 -15.67 7.23
N LEU A 27 11.78 -16.18 8.46
CA LEU A 27 12.66 -17.22 8.94
C LEU A 27 11.86 -18.48 9.25
N ARG A 28 12.43 -19.65 8.93
CA ARG A 28 11.85 -20.92 9.39
C ARG A 28 11.80 -20.94 10.93
N PRO A 29 10.77 -21.57 11.52
CA PRO A 29 10.58 -21.59 12.99
C PRO A 29 11.83 -22.04 13.77
N ALA A 30 12.53 -23.05 13.29
CA ALA A 30 13.76 -23.59 13.92
C ALA A 30 14.90 -22.55 14.08
N TRP A 31 14.87 -21.46 13.30
CA TRP A 31 15.89 -20.41 13.28
C TRP A 31 15.47 -19.12 13.97
N ARG A 32 14.24 -19.06 14.49
CA ARG A 32 13.72 -17.89 15.23
C ARG A 32 14.27 -17.84 16.66
N GLY A 33 14.23 -16.64 17.26
CA GLY A 33 14.63 -16.44 18.67
C GLY A 33 16.14 -16.50 18.95
N LYS A 34 16.98 -16.65 17.91
CA LYS A 34 18.44 -16.82 18.03
C LYS A 34 19.24 -15.61 17.52
N GLY A 35 18.60 -14.44 17.37
CA GLY A 35 19.26 -13.24 16.84
C GLY A 35 19.49 -13.24 15.32
N LEU A 36 19.22 -14.37 14.63
CA LEU A 36 19.50 -14.51 13.20
C LEU A 36 18.75 -13.50 12.34
N GLY A 37 17.49 -13.18 12.69
CA GLY A 37 16.70 -12.20 11.96
C GLY A 37 17.37 -10.82 11.87
N ARG A 38 17.94 -10.34 12.99
CA ARG A 38 18.72 -9.10 13.01
C ARG A 38 19.94 -9.17 12.10
N LYS A 39 20.73 -10.25 12.23
CA LYS A 39 21.94 -10.43 11.43
C LYS A 39 21.64 -10.43 9.94
N LEU A 40 20.65 -11.20 9.49
CA LEU A 40 20.27 -11.30 8.08
C LEU A 40 19.71 -10.00 7.55
N MET A 41 18.95 -9.24 8.36
CA MET A 41 18.47 -7.92 7.97
C MET A 41 19.62 -6.91 7.83
N GLN A 42 20.59 -6.92 8.73
CA GLN A 42 21.78 -6.08 8.62
C GLN A 42 22.57 -6.39 7.34
N GLU A 43 22.78 -7.67 7.03
CA GLU A 43 23.43 -8.10 5.78
C GLU A 43 22.64 -7.63 4.55
N LEU A 44 21.31 -7.75 4.57
CA LEU A 44 20.46 -7.27 3.48
C LEU A 44 20.56 -5.76 3.29
N LEU A 45 20.49 -4.98 4.38
CA LEU A 45 20.57 -3.52 4.34
C LEU A 45 21.92 -3.05 3.79
N MET A 46 23.03 -3.67 4.23
CA MET A 46 24.37 -3.40 3.68
C MET A 46 24.46 -3.71 2.19
N LEU A 47 23.88 -4.84 1.75
CA LEU A 47 23.83 -5.20 0.34
C LEU A 47 23.04 -4.17 -0.49
N LEU A 48 21.89 -3.72 0.01
CA LEU A 48 21.06 -2.72 -0.64
C LEU A 48 21.79 -1.38 -0.75
N GLN A 49 22.45 -0.93 0.31
CA GLN A 49 23.26 0.29 0.33
C GLN A 49 24.39 0.22 -0.71
N GLN A 50 25.13 -0.89 -0.78
CA GLN A 50 26.18 -1.13 -1.79
C GLN A 50 25.64 -1.08 -3.23
N GLN A 51 24.35 -1.39 -3.42
CA GLN A 51 23.64 -1.32 -4.71
C GLN A 51 23.02 0.04 -5.00
N GLY A 52 23.34 1.08 -4.22
CA GLY A 52 22.85 2.44 -4.42
C GLY A 52 21.42 2.67 -3.93
N ILE A 53 20.91 1.83 -3.04
CA ILE A 53 19.62 2.10 -2.37
C ILE A 53 19.87 3.07 -1.23
N GLU A 54 19.11 4.16 -1.24
CA GLU A 54 19.15 5.21 -0.23
C GLU A 54 18.05 5.03 0.82
N THR A 55 16.87 4.56 0.41
CA THR A 55 15.72 4.43 1.32
C THR A 55 15.10 3.05 1.21
N VAL A 56 14.81 2.42 2.34
CA VAL A 56 14.11 1.14 2.43
C VAL A 56 12.75 1.32 3.12
N PHE A 57 11.71 0.76 2.50
CA PHE A 57 10.35 0.70 3.01
C PHE A 57 9.95 -0.74 3.34
N LEU A 58 9.05 -0.90 4.28
CA LEU A 58 8.39 -2.18 4.56
C LEU A 58 7.00 -1.95 5.16
N GLU A 59 6.11 -2.92 5.02
CA GLU A 59 4.89 -2.99 5.81
C GLU A 59 5.00 -4.12 6.83
N VAL A 60 4.53 -3.86 8.05
CA VAL A 60 4.52 -4.84 9.15
C VAL A 60 3.17 -4.86 9.84
N ILE A 61 2.63 -6.05 10.08
CA ILE A 61 1.39 -6.22 10.86
C ILE A 61 1.61 -5.61 12.25
N ARG A 62 0.67 -4.75 12.67
CA ARG A 62 0.78 -3.98 13.93
C ARG A 62 0.94 -4.88 15.15
N ASP A 63 0.24 -6.01 15.19
CA ASP A 63 0.27 -6.95 16.29
C ASP A 63 1.48 -7.90 16.25
N ASN A 64 2.29 -7.85 15.20
CA ASN A 64 3.55 -8.59 15.15
C ASN A 64 4.65 -7.80 15.91
N HIS A 65 4.49 -7.72 17.22
CA HIS A 65 5.37 -6.94 18.10
C HIS A 65 6.85 -7.33 17.95
N ALA A 66 7.14 -8.61 17.71
CA ALA A 66 8.51 -9.09 17.52
C ALA A 66 9.14 -8.51 16.25
N ALA A 67 8.40 -8.47 15.14
CA ALA A 67 8.89 -7.88 13.89
C ALA A 67 8.99 -6.34 14.00
N VAL A 68 8.01 -5.69 14.60
CA VAL A 68 8.05 -4.24 14.85
C VAL A 68 9.28 -3.86 15.68
N ALA A 69 9.54 -4.57 16.78
CA ALA A 69 10.72 -4.34 17.63
C ALA A 69 12.03 -4.61 16.87
N LEU A 70 12.09 -5.65 16.05
CA LEU A 70 13.24 -5.93 15.19
C LEU A 70 13.54 -4.75 14.26
N TYR A 71 12.56 -4.29 13.49
CA TYR A 71 12.74 -3.19 12.54
C TYR A 71 13.10 -1.87 13.23
N GLN A 72 12.42 -1.52 14.33
CA GLN A 72 12.78 -0.35 15.13
C GLN A 72 14.23 -0.41 15.64
N SER A 73 14.67 -1.60 16.09
CA SER A 73 16.03 -1.79 16.59
C SER A 73 17.11 -1.73 15.51
N LEU A 74 16.73 -1.75 14.24
CA LEU A 74 17.59 -1.58 13.07
C LEU A 74 17.56 -0.14 12.53
N GLY A 75 16.75 0.75 13.12
CA GLY A 75 16.65 2.14 12.71
C GLY A 75 15.41 2.48 11.87
N PHE A 76 14.54 1.52 11.58
CA PHE A 76 13.27 1.83 10.90
C PHE A 76 12.36 2.67 11.78
N THR A 77 11.78 3.70 11.20
CA THR A 77 10.79 4.58 11.82
C THR A 77 9.41 4.35 11.21
N ARG A 78 8.35 4.55 12.00
CA ARG A 78 6.97 4.47 11.51
C ARG A 78 6.65 5.69 10.67
N ARG A 79 6.11 5.46 9.48
CA ARG A 79 5.70 6.51 8.55
C ARG A 79 4.17 6.65 8.53
N TYR A 80 3.45 5.56 8.36
CA TYR A 80 1.99 5.52 8.34
C TYR A 80 1.44 4.38 9.19
N GLY A 81 0.27 4.61 9.81
CA GLY A 81 -0.66 3.55 10.16
C GLY A 81 -1.50 3.24 8.92
N LEU A 82 -1.60 1.97 8.57
CA LEU A 82 -2.30 1.49 7.38
C LEU A 82 -3.47 0.58 7.77
N CYS A 83 -4.58 0.73 7.08
CA CYS A 83 -5.78 -0.08 7.24
C CYS A 83 -6.36 -0.47 5.88
N GLY A 84 -7.08 -1.57 5.83
CA GLY A 84 -7.97 -1.88 4.73
C GLY A 84 -9.40 -1.53 5.10
N TYR A 85 -10.26 -1.38 4.08
CA TYR A 85 -11.68 -1.05 4.26
C TYR A 85 -12.52 -1.97 3.40
N VAL A 86 -13.77 -2.20 3.80
CA VAL A 86 -14.76 -2.95 3.02
C VAL A 86 -16.09 -2.22 3.08
N SER A 87 -16.77 -2.13 1.95
CA SER A 87 -18.10 -1.55 1.85
C SER A 87 -19.11 -2.49 2.52
N THR A 88 -19.76 -2.01 3.58
CA THR A 88 -20.72 -2.77 4.39
C THR A 88 -22.10 -2.17 4.38
N GLU A 89 -22.21 -0.89 4.07
CA GLU A 89 -23.48 -0.15 4.02
C GLU A 89 -23.67 0.47 2.63
N LEU A 90 -24.81 0.20 2.02
CA LEU A 90 -25.21 0.85 0.77
C LEU A 90 -25.96 2.14 1.10
N LEU A 91 -25.28 3.26 0.96
CA LEU A 91 -25.85 4.58 1.10
C LEU A 91 -26.74 4.93 -0.12
N PRO A 92 -27.60 5.96 -0.03
CA PRO A 92 -28.43 6.39 -1.15
C PRO A 92 -27.61 6.63 -2.42
N PRO A 93 -28.19 6.36 -3.61
CA PRO A 93 -27.51 6.57 -4.87
C PRO A 93 -27.00 8.00 -5.02
N VAL A 94 -25.79 8.13 -5.54
CA VAL A 94 -25.22 9.41 -5.91
C VAL A 94 -25.52 9.72 -7.38
N PRO A 95 -25.71 10.99 -7.75
CA PRO A 95 -25.81 11.37 -9.15
C PRO A 95 -24.50 11.06 -9.88
N GLY A 96 -24.61 10.66 -11.14
CA GLY A 96 -23.46 10.35 -11.98
C GLY A 96 -23.30 8.85 -12.25
N VAL A 97 -22.65 8.56 -13.36
CA VAL A 97 -22.38 7.20 -13.84
C VAL A 97 -20.88 7.00 -13.88
N LEU A 98 -20.42 5.87 -13.34
CA LEU A 98 -19.03 5.49 -13.48
C LEU A 98 -18.71 5.16 -14.93
N GLN A 99 -17.65 5.76 -15.45
CA GLN A 99 -17.17 5.58 -16.81
C GLN A 99 -15.77 4.98 -16.80
N LEU A 100 -15.44 4.18 -17.82
CA LEU A 100 -14.08 3.72 -18.02
C LEU A 100 -13.16 4.88 -18.42
N TYR A 101 -11.94 4.84 -17.94
CA TYR A 101 -10.92 5.84 -18.25
C TYR A 101 -9.59 5.17 -18.60
N PRO A 102 -8.80 5.72 -19.55
CA PRO A 102 -7.52 5.15 -19.92
C PRO A 102 -6.53 5.16 -18.75
N THR A 103 -6.03 3.98 -18.35
CA THR A 103 -5.16 3.81 -17.19
C THR A 103 -3.92 4.69 -17.26
N LEU A 104 -3.18 4.66 -18.38
CA LEU A 104 -1.95 5.44 -18.54
C LEU A 104 -2.19 6.95 -18.45
N SER A 105 -3.36 7.43 -18.88
CA SER A 105 -3.71 8.85 -18.81
C SER A 105 -3.89 9.29 -17.35
N LEU A 106 -4.55 8.46 -16.52
CA LEU A 106 -4.64 8.73 -15.09
C LEU A 106 -3.27 8.70 -14.42
N LEU A 107 -2.49 7.64 -14.68
CA LEU A 107 -1.20 7.46 -13.99
C LEU A 107 -0.23 8.62 -14.28
N ARG A 108 -0.16 9.11 -15.52
CA ARG A 108 0.65 10.29 -15.86
C ARG A 108 0.24 11.51 -15.04
N ARG A 109 -1.06 11.81 -14.96
CA ARG A 109 -1.58 12.92 -14.16
C ARG A 109 -1.27 12.75 -12.67
N ALA A 110 -1.48 11.55 -12.13
CA ALA A 110 -1.24 11.27 -10.73
C ALA A 110 0.26 11.33 -10.37
N ILE A 111 1.17 10.92 -11.26
CA ILE A 111 2.63 11.01 -11.07
C ILE A 111 3.08 12.48 -11.06
N GLU A 112 2.60 13.31 -11.98
CA GLU A 112 2.92 14.74 -12.03
C GLU A 112 2.52 15.49 -10.76
N GLU A 113 1.43 15.05 -10.11
CA GLU A 113 0.90 15.61 -8.86
C GLU A 113 1.47 14.93 -7.60
N SER A 114 2.19 13.81 -7.75
CA SER A 114 2.70 13.04 -6.62
C SER A 114 3.95 13.69 -6.05
N ASN A 115 3.88 14.06 -4.78
CA ASN A 115 4.99 14.64 -4.03
C ASN A 115 5.70 13.61 -3.13
N SER A 116 5.92 12.40 -3.60
CA SER A 116 6.66 11.31 -2.90
C SER A 116 6.16 10.93 -1.48
N GLN A 117 5.04 11.44 -1.04
CA GLN A 117 4.51 11.20 0.31
C GLN A 117 3.47 10.08 0.41
N LEU A 118 3.19 9.38 -0.68
CA LEU A 118 2.28 8.24 -0.67
C LEU A 118 2.97 6.99 -0.09
N PRO A 119 2.22 6.09 0.56
CA PRO A 119 2.72 4.73 0.83
C PRO A 119 3.21 4.07 -0.45
N TRP A 120 4.26 3.24 -0.32
CA TRP A 120 4.88 2.57 -1.49
C TRP A 120 3.87 1.87 -2.39
N LEU A 121 2.88 1.19 -1.81
CA LEU A 121 1.88 0.44 -2.57
C LEU A 121 0.78 1.32 -3.18
N LEU A 122 0.66 2.57 -2.76
CA LEU A 122 -0.26 3.57 -3.33
C LEU A 122 0.43 4.52 -4.31
N ASP A 123 1.73 4.37 -4.54
CA ASP A 123 2.42 5.12 -5.58
C ASP A 123 1.85 4.74 -6.96
N PRO A 124 1.48 5.70 -7.83
CA PRO A 124 0.93 5.42 -9.15
C PRO A 124 1.79 4.49 -10.02
N LEU A 125 3.11 4.48 -9.84
CA LEU A 125 4.03 3.56 -10.52
C LEU A 125 3.73 2.09 -10.20
N THR A 126 3.10 1.78 -9.07
CA THR A 126 2.66 0.43 -8.72
C THR A 126 1.70 -0.14 -9.78
N PHE A 127 0.85 0.72 -10.35
CA PHE A 127 -0.23 0.31 -11.25
C PHE A 127 0.17 0.30 -12.73
N ALA A 128 1.38 0.78 -13.07
CA ALA A 128 1.85 0.85 -14.45
C ALA A 128 2.02 -0.53 -15.11
N THR A 129 2.27 -1.56 -14.31
CA THR A 129 2.52 -2.93 -14.77
C THR A 129 1.51 -3.96 -14.26
N LEU A 130 0.56 -3.55 -13.44
CA LEU A 130 -0.47 -4.44 -12.91
C LEU A 130 -1.70 -4.45 -13.80
N PRO A 131 -2.35 -5.61 -14.00
CA PRO A 131 -3.68 -5.68 -14.59
C PRO A 131 -4.66 -4.88 -13.75
N CYS A 132 -5.13 -3.75 -14.28
CA CYS A 132 -6.06 -2.88 -13.57
C CYS A 132 -7.00 -2.18 -14.55
N GLN A 133 -8.15 -1.75 -14.01
CA GLN A 133 -9.15 -0.97 -14.70
C GLN A 133 -9.31 0.36 -13.95
N VAL A 134 -9.40 1.45 -14.70
CA VAL A 134 -9.71 2.76 -14.12
C VAL A 134 -11.15 3.11 -14.42
N VAL A 135 -11.85 3.53 -13.39
CA VAL A 135 -13.17 4.16 -13.50
C VAL A 135 -13.11 5.60 -12.99
N THR A 136 -13.98 6.43 -13.54
CA THR A 136 -14.07 7.85 -13.18
C THR A 136 -15.49 8.27 -12.94
N LEU A 137 -15.65 9.20 -12.01
CA LEU A 137 -16.86 9.98 -11.80
C LEU A 137 -16.60 11.41 -12.29
N GLU A 138 -17.40 11.88 -13.24
CA GLU A 138 -17.33 13.23 -13.85
C GLU A 138 -15.96 13.59 -14.45
N GLN A 139 -15.09 12.62 -14.73
CA GLN A 139 -13.70 12.83 -15.15
C GLN A 139 -12.86 13.69 -14.19
N ARG A 140 -13.27 13.78 -12.93
CA ARG A 140 -12.65 14.58 -11.85
C ARG A 140 -12.24 13.74 -10.65
N ALA A 141 -12.92 12.63 -10.40
CA ALA A 141 -12.54 11.62 -9.40
C ALA A 141 -12.33 10.27 -10.07
N PHE A 142 -11.29 9.56 -9.70
CA PHE A 142 -10.81 8.35 -10.36
C PHE A 142 -10.49 7.26 -9.35
N ALA A 143 -10.80 6.02 -9.72
CA ALA A 143 -10.43 4.84 -8.94
C ALA A 143 -9.73 3.82 -9.83
N VAL A 144 -8.64 3.24 -9.31
CA VAL A 144 -7.97 2.10 -9.90
C VAL A 144 -8.47 0.84 -9.21
N LEU A 145 -9.05 -0.05 -9.99
CA LEU A 145 -9.52 -1.36 -9.56
C LEU A 145 -8.57 -2.43 -10.08
N THR A 146 -7.99 -3.20 -9.19
CA THR A 146 -7.23 -4.42 -9.51
C THR A 146 -8.10 -5.63 -9.23
N THR A 147 -7.70 -6.81 -9.72
CA THR A 147 -8.43 -8.04 -9.45
C THR A 147 -7.63 -8.92 -8.50
N ALA A 148 -8.21 -9.27 -7.37
CA ALA A 148 -7.70 -10.30 -6.46
C ALA A 148 -8.64 -11.50 -6.53
N GLY A 149 -8.21 -12.53 -7.24
CA GLY A 149 -9.08 -13.66 -7.57
C GLY A 149 -10.21 -13.25 -8.52
N SER A 150 -11.47 -13.47 -8.13
CA SER A 150 -12.65 -13.13 -8.93
C SER A 150 -13.29 -11.79 -8.60
N ARG A 151 -12.78 -11.05 -7.61
CA ARG A 151 -13.39 -9.81 -7.14
C ARG A 151 -12.47 -8.61 -7.38
N PRO A 152 -13.03 -7.44 -7.74
CA PRO A 152 -12.26 -6.20 -7.81
C PRO A 152 -11.83 -5.77 -6.41
N VAL A 153 -10.69 -5.09 -6.35
CA VAL A 153 -10.14 -4.43 -5.15
C VAL A 153 -9.85 -2.99 -5.52
N LEU A 154 -10.35 -2.06 -4.71
CA LEU A 154 -10.01 -0.64 -4.84
C LEU A 154 -8.56 -0.45 -4.38
N SER A 155 -7.67 -0.19 -5.32
CA SER A 155 -6.23 -0.12 -5.07
C SER A 155 -5.68 1.30 -5.07
N PHE A 156 -6.38 2.25 -5.69
CA PHE A 156 -5.98 3.67 -5.69
C PHE A 156 -7.19 4.55 -5.94
N LEU A 157 -7.22 5.72 -5.29
CA LEU A 157 -8.23 6.75 -5.49
C LEU A 157 -7.52 8.09 -5.66
N TRP A 158 -7.91 8.84 -6.68
CA TRP A 158 -7.36 10.14 -6.97
C TRP A 158 -8.46 11.12 -7.39
N VAL A 159 -8.37 12.34 -6.89
CA VAL A 159 -9.27 13.44 -7.25
C VAL A 159 -8.43 14.58 -7.78
N GLU A 160 -8.87 15.18 -8.89
CA GLU A 160 -8.22 16.36 -9.45
C GLU A 160 -7.99 17.44 -8.39
N PRO A 161 -6.81 18.05 -8.35
CA PRO A 161 -6.50 19.08 -7.35
C PRO A 161 -7.57 20.16 -7.22
N ALA A 162 -8.03 20.70 -8.34
CA ALA A 162 -9.06 21.74 -8.37
C ALA A 162 -10.45 21.25 -7.90
N ALA A 163 -10.66 19.93 -7.85
CA ALA A 163 -11.94 19.31 -7.47
C ALA A 163 -11.92 18.68 -6.06
N ARG A 164 -10.79 18.81 -5.35
CA ARG A 164 -10.65 18.29 -3.98
C ARG A 164 -11.52 19.07 -3.00
N ARG A 165 -11.89 18.43 -1.88
CA ARG A 165 -12.70 19.00 -0.78
C ARG A 165 -14.12 19.38 -1.20
N GLN A 166 -14.62 18.87 -2.32
CA GLN A 166 -15.98 19.08 -2.84
C GLN A 166 -16.88 17.84 -2.70
N GLY A 167 -16.45 16.79 -1.97
CA GLY A 167 -17.25 15.59 -1.75
C GLY A 167 -17.02 14.46 -2.77
N LEU A 168 -16.37 14.71 -3.90
CA LEU A 168 -16.23 13.77 -5.03
C LEU A 168 -15.57 12.42 -4.65
N ALA A 169 -14.59 12.43 -3.73
CA ALA A 169 -13.99 11.16 -3.26
C ALA A 169 -15.02 10.28 -2.55
N ARG A 170 -15.89 10.87 -1.72
CA ARG A 170 -16.98 10.17 -1.03
C ARG A 170 -18.01 9.65 -2.04
N GLU A 171 -18.43 10.48 -2.97
CA GLU A 171 -19.40 10.10 -4.00
C GLU A 171 -18.87 8.97 -4.88
N LEU A 172 -17.59 9.02 -5.28
CA LEU A 172 -16.95 7.95 -6.03
C LEU A 172 -16.95 6.64 -5.23
N LEU A 173 -16.60 6.65 -3.94
CA LEU A 173 -16.64 5.47 -3.08
C LEU A 173 -18.06 4.91 -2.95
N MET A 174 -19.08 5.75 -2.81
CA MET A 174 -20.49 5.34 -2.76
C MET A 174 -20.94 4.72 -4.07
N ALA A 175 -20.61 5.32 -5.23
CA ALA A 175 -20.92 4.78 -6.54
C ALA A 175 -20.23 3.41 -6.78
N LEU A 176 -18.98 3.29 -6.34
CA LEU A 176 -18.25 2.02 -6.39
C LEU A 176 -18.88 0.93 -5.53
N ALA A 177 -19.32 1.25 -4.31
CA ALA A 177 -20.00 0.31 -3.41
C ALA A 177 -21.33 -0.18 -3.99
N GLN A 178 -22.05 0.67 -4.72
CA GLN A 178 -23.29 0.29 -5.42
C GLN A 178 -23.02 -0.65 -6.60
N GLN A 179 -22.00 -0.36 -7.40
CA GLN A 179 -21.65 -1.19 -8.55
C GLN A 179 -20.97 -2.50 -8.14
N PHE A 180 -20.23 -2.51 -7.03
CA PHE A 180 -19.49 -3.65 -6.53
C PHE A 180 -19.77 -3.87 -5.03
N PRO A 181 -20.93 -4.45 -4.66
CA PRO A 181 -21.27 -4.69 -3.25
C PRO A 181 -20.19 -5.51 -2.54
N GLY A 182 -19.77 -5.03 -1.37
CA GLY A 182 -18.66 -5.63 -0.63
C GLY A 182 -17.26 -5.32 -1.19
N LEU A 183 -17.15 -4.26 -2.00
CA LEU A 183 -15.85 -3.78 -2.50
C LEU A 183 -14.91 -3.50 -1.33
N GLY A 184 -13.73 -4.11 -1.37
CA GLY A 184 -12.67 -3.88 -0.38
C GLY A 184 -11.49 -3.13 -0.96
N THR A 185 -10.64 -2.61 -0.06
CA THR A 185 -9.30 -2.12 -0.37
C THR A 185 -8.25 -3.12 0.10
N SER A 186 -7.01 -2.98 -0.37
CA SER A 186 -5.86 -3.58 0.32
C SER A 186 -5.60 -2.90 1.67
N VAL A 187 -4.80 -3.54 2.54
CA VAL A 187 -4.39 -2.97 3.85
C VAL A 187 -3.23 -1.98 3.66
N THR A 188 -3.42 -1.00 2.79
CA THR A 188 -2.38 -0.03 2.41
C THR A 188 -2.84 1.41 2.51
N VAL A 189 -4.10 1.61 2.88
CA VAL A 189 -4.69 2.94 2.97
C VAL A 189 -4.28 3.59 4.29
N PRO A 190 -3.71 4.82 4.28
CA PRO A 190 -3.41 5.54 5.50
C PRO A 190 -4.66 5.75 6.37
N GLU A 191 -4.53 5.49 7.68
CA GLU A 191 -5.64 5.62 8.65
C GLU A 191 -6.23 7.04 8.70
N THR A 192 -5.49 8.03 8.25
CA THR A 192 -5.99 9.42 8.14
C THR A 192 -7.20 9.54 7.22
N PHE A 193 -7.43 8.57 6.33
CA PHE A 193 -8.60 8.51 5.45
C PHE A 193 -9.81 7.77 6.06
N THR A 194 -9.71 7.24 7.29
CA THR A 194 -10.83 6.56 7.97
C THR A 194 -12.14 7.37 7.93
N PRO A 195 -12.15 8.68 8.21
CA PRO A 195 -13.38 9.46 8.15
C PRO A 195 -14.03 9.51 6.77
N LEU A 196 -13.22 9.53 5.68
CA LEU A 196 -13.71 9.49 4.32
C LEU A 196 -14.40 8.16 4.01
N PHE A 197 -13.75 7.04 4.35
CA PHE A 197 -14.28 5.70 4.12
C PHE A 197 -15.55 5.44 4.93
N ALA A 198 -15.55 5.82 6.22
CA ALA A 198 -16.73 5.70 7.07
C ALA A 198 -17.92 6.52 6.53
N ALA A 199 -17.68 7.76 6.09
CA ALA A 199 -18.71 8.60 5.48
C ALA A 199 -19.27 8.04 4.16
N ALA A 200 -18.57 7.12 3.52
CA ALA A 200 -18.97 6.44 2.29
C ALA A 200 -19.57 5.03 2.53
N GLY A 201 -19.80 4.61 3.79
CA GLY A 201 -20.40 3.33 4.13
C GLY A 201 -19.40 2.16 4.17
N TYR A 202 -18.10 2.45 4.35
CA TYR A 202 -17.06 1.43 4.49
C TYR A 202 -16.64 1.27 5.96
N THR A 203 -16.36 0.04 6.36
CA THR A 203 -15.81 -0.28 7.67
C THR A 203 -14.36 -0.72 7.57
N PRO A 204 -13.53 -0.40 8.57
CA PRO A 204 -12.14 -0.84 8.58
C PRO A 204 -12.05 -2.36 8.81
N LEU A 205 -11.05 -2.97 8.18
CA LEU A 205 -10.67 -4.36 8.44
C LEU A 205 -9.94 -4.46 9.80
N SER A 206 -10.02 -5.64 10.42
CA SER A 206 -9.32 -5.91 11.68
C SER A 206 -7.79 -5.91 11.52
N LEU A 207 -7.28 -6.35 10.37
CA LEU A 207 -5.86 -6.34 10.08
C LEU A 207 -5.38 -4.91 9.85
N GLN A 208 -4.39 -4.50 10.64
CA GLN A 208 -3.74 -3.19 10.53
C GLN A 208 -2.24 -3.36 10.41
N GLN A 209 -1.59 -2.43 9.71
CA GLN A 209 -0.15 -2.45 9.49
C GLN A 209 0.48 -1.10 9.81
N TYR A 210 1.80 -1.09 9.98
CA TYR A 210 2.62 0.12 9.86
C TYR A 210 3.37 0.05 8.53
N GLU A 211 3.40 1.14 7.77
CA GLU A 211 4.50 1.37 6.86
C GLU A 211 5.66 1.96 7.66
N MET A 212 6.82 1.35 7.53
CA MET A 212 8.05 1.82 8.16
C MET A 212 9.10 2.14 7.09
N THR A 213 9.97 3.09 7.40
CA THR A 213 11.04 3.51 6.50
C THR A 213 12.36 3.64 7.24
N MET A 214 13.44 3.43 6.52
CA MET A 214 14.82 3.65 6.97
C MET A 214 15.60 4.33 5.85
N ASP A 215 16.31 5.39 6.19
CA ASP A 215 17.28 6.02 5.31
C ASP A 215 18.64 5.33 5.50
N LEU A 216 19.21 4.84 4.40
CA LEU A 216 20.51 4.17 4.40
C LEU A 216 21.68 5.14 4.16
N ALA A 217 21.41 6.39 3.75
CA ALA A 217 22.44 7.39 3.58
C ALA A 217 23.01 7.87 4.92
N ASP A 218 22.18 7.79 5.98
CA ASP A 218 22.52 8.25 7.34
C ASP A 218 22.87 7.07 8.29
N ALA A 219 23.01 5.85 7.79
CA ALA A 219 23.17 4.63 8.60
C ALA A 219 24.63 4.13 8.70
#